data_524f6d27a98e9593ee2180ae067be0c7
#
_entry.id   524f6d27a98e9593ee2180ae067be0c7
#
_cell.length_a   1.000
_cell.length_b   1.000
_cell.length_c   1.000
_cell.angle_alpha   90.00
_cell.angle_beta   90.00
_cell.angle_gamma   90.00
#
_symmetry.space_group_name_H-M   'P 1'
#
loop_
_entity.id
_entity.type
_entity.pdbx_description
1 polymer ?
#
loop_
_entity_poly.entity_id
_entity_poly.type
_entity_poly.pdbx_seq_one_letter_code
_entity_poly.pdbx_strand_id
1 'polypeptide(L)'
;MTEQQCEDNRTRFDEKAAEWDANPARVALAKAVVEAIRAAMPLRNDMAAMDFGAGTGLVSLGLLPEVGDITAVEASGEMLRVLAEKVTALGVSNLHTLKCEVGEAALPRSCFDLIVSSMVLHHLPDVVMVLKHLRPSLRTGGWIALVDLDTEDGTFHSDPTGIYHHGFERATVCCWLEEAGFTDTGSREAYRITRPGLDGAPRTYPVFLVTARAG
;
A
#
# COMPACT_ATOMS: atom_id res chain seq x y z
N MET A 1 1.11 5.21 19.06
CA MET A 1 0.30 6.25 18.37
C MET A 1 -0.76 6.70 19.34
N THR A 2 -1.00 7.99 19.50
CA THR A 2 -2.17 8.46 20.22
C THR A 2 -3.37 8.35 19.28
N GLU A 3 -4.55 8.08 19.84
CA GLU A 3 -5.82 8.03 19.09
C GLU A 3 -6.00 9.31 18.25
N GLN A 4 -5.61 10.46 18.78
CA GLN A 4 -5.63 11.76 18.10
C GLN A 4 -4.75 11.80 16.84
N GLN A 5 -3.57 11.21 16.85
CA GLN A 5 -2.69 11.20 15.66
C GLN A 5 -3.23 10.33 14.53
N CYS A 6 -3.92 9.22 14.85
CA CYS A 6 -4.64 8.42 13.86
C CYS A 6 -5.78 9.21 13.22
N GLU A 7 -6.55 9.90 14.05
CA GLU A 7 -7.70 10.70 13.63
C GLU A 7 -7.27 11.87 12.72
N ASP A 8 -6.21 12.58 13.09
CA ASP A 8 -5.65 13.69 12.29
C ASP A 8 -5.19 13.20 10.90
N ASN A 9 -4.52 12.04 10.86
CA ASN A 9 -4.05 11.47 9.60
C ASN A 9 -5.21 11.03 8.70
N ARG A 10 -6.22 10.36 9.25
CA ARG A 10 -7.44 9.96 8.54
C ARG A 10 -8.18 11.17 7.97
N THR A 11 -8.40 12.22 8.77
CA THR A 11 -9.07 13.46 8.35
C THR A 11 -8.38 14.08 7.12
N ARG A 12 -7.05 14.09 7.09
CA ARG A 12 -6.29 14.61 5.93
C ARG A 12 -6.50 13.79 4.66
N PHE A 13 -6.65 12.48 4.76
CA PHE A 13 -6.97 11.63 3.62
C PHE A 13 -8.41 11.81 3.18
N ASP A 14 -9.37 11.95 4.12
CA ASP A 14 -10.76 12.25 3.83
C ASP A 14 -10.90 13.55 3.02
N GLU A 15 -10.21 14.63 3.42
CA GLU A 15 -10.24 15.93 2.72
C GLU A 15 -9.68 15.86 1.28
N LYS A 16 -8.73 14.96 1.01
CA LYS A 16 -8.06 14.84 -0.29
C LYS A 16 -8.69 13.81 -1.22
N ALA A 17 -9.64 13.01 -0.73
CA ALA A 17 -10.14 11.85 -1.44
C ALA A 17 -10.73 12.17 -2.81
N ALA A 18 -11.57 13.22 -2.89
CA ALA A 18 -12.27 13.61 -4.13
C ALA A 18 -11.31 14.01 -5.27
N GLU A 19 -10.15 14.59 -4.92
CA GLU A 19 -9.16 15.09 -5.89
C GLU A 19 -7.94 14.16 -6.00
N TRP A 20 -7.96 13.01 -5.30
CA TRP A 20 -6.79 12.13 -5.22
C TRP A 20 -6.30 11.68 -6.58
N ASP A 21 -7.21 11.23 -7.43
CA ASP A 21 -6.90 10.69 -8.76
C ASP A 21 -6.67 11.78 -9.82
N ALA A 22 -6.99 13.03 -9.52
CA ALA A 22 -6.70 14.15 -10.40
C ALA A 22 -5.18 14.43 -10.51
N ASN A 23 -4.37 13.89 -9.59
CA ASN A 23 -2.92 14.01 -9.66
C ASN A 23 -2.32 12.94 -10.58
N PRO A 24 -1.79 13.32 -11.77
CA PRO A 24 -1.27 12.36 -12.74
C PRO A 24 -0.04 11.59 -12.23
N ALA A 25 0.72 12.15 -11.28
CA ALA A 25 1.87 11.47 -10.70
C ALA A 25 1.45 10.29 -9.81
N ARG A 26 0.33 10.40 -9.08
CA ARG A 26 -0.24 9.27 -8.31
C ARG A 26 -0.74 8.15 -9.21
N VAL A 27 -1.41 8.51 -10.30
CA VAL A 27 -1.89 7.54 -11.30
C VAL A 27 -0.71 6.84 -11.99
N ALA A 28 0.34 7.59 -12.36
CA ALA A 28 1.55 7.02 -12.95
C ALA A 28 2.29 6.08 -11.99
N LEU A 29 2.41 6.47 -10.71
CA LEU A 29 3.00 5.62 -9.67
C LEU A 29 2.21 4.32 -9.52
N ALA A 30 0.88 4.39 -9.38
CA ALA A 30 0.04 3.20 -9.21
C ALA A 30 0.17 2.23 -10.40
N LYS A 31 0.22 2.74 -11.63
CA LYS A 31 0.48 1.91 -12.83
C LYS A 31 1.84 1.23 -12.75
N ALA A 32 2.89 1.96 -12.40
CA ALA A 32 4.23 1.40 -12.27
C ALA A 32 4.31 0.35 -11.16
N VAL A 33 3.62 0.56 -10.04
CA VAL A 33 3.50 -0.41 -8.94
C VAL A 33 2.86 -1.71 -9.43
N VAL A 34 1.75 -1.64 -10.15
CA VAL A 34 1.08 -2.81 -10.73
C VAL A 34 2.01 -3.58 -11.67
N GLU A 35 2.71 -2.88 -12.56
CA GLU A 35 3.69 -3.51 -13.46
C GLU A 35 4.86 -4.16 -12.70
N ALA A 36 5.37 -3.50 -11.65
CA ALA A 36 6.44 -4.06 -10.82
C ALA A 36 5.99 -5.34 -10.07
N ILE A 37 4.77 -5.36 -9.54
CA ILE A 37 4.17 -6.53 -8.89
C ILE A 37 4.00 -7.66 -9.92
N ARG A 38 3.44 -7.37 -11.10
CA ARG A 38 3.26 -8.33 -12.21
C ARG A 38 4.60 -8.97 -12.64
N ALA A 39 5.67 -8.18 -12.67
CA ALA A 39 7.00 -8.66 -13.02
C ALA A 39 7.70 -9.44 -11.90
N ALA A 40 7.23 -9.30 -10.65
CA ALA A 40 7.88 -9.86 -9.47
C ALA A 40 7.32 -11.22 -9.05
N MET A 41 6.04 -11.48 -9.32
CA MET A 41 5.36 -12.67 -8.83
C MET A 41 4.32 -13.20 -9.82
N PRO A 42 4.04 -14.52 -9.77
CA PRO A 42 3.05 -15.15 -10.65
C PRO A 42 1.62 -14.81 -10.16
N LEU A 43 1.01 -13.78 -10.72
CA LEU A 43 -0.41 -13.47 -10.49
C LEU A 43 -1.30 -14.47 -11.23
N ARG A 44 -2.47 -14.79 -10.67
CA ARG A 44 -3.43 -15.73 -11.25
C ARG A 44 -4.87 -15.30 -10.95
N ASN A 45 -5.78 -15.59 -11.86
CA ASN A 45 -7.20 -15.21 -11.77
C ASN A 45 -7.98 -15.95 -10.67
N ASP A 46 -7.36 -16.89 -9.96
CA ASP A 46 -7.95 -17.59 -8.81
C ASP A 46 -7.44 -17.05 -7.46
N MET A 47 -6.53 -16.10 -7.47
CA MET A 47 -6.00 -15.49 -6.25
C MET A 47 -7.02 -14.56 -5.61
N ALA A 48 -7.15 -14.67 -4.27
CA ALA A 48 -7.76 -13.64 -3.44
C ALA A 48 -6.67 -12.68 -2.95
N ALA A 49 -6.82 -11.39 -3.23
CA ALA A 49 -5.85 -10.36 -2.83
C ALA A 49 -6.45 -9.40 -1.81
N MET A 50 -5.59 -8.87 -0.93
CA MET A 50 -5.86 -7.72 -0.07
C MET A 50 -5.00 -6.55 -0.53
N ASP A 51 -5.60 -5.36 -0.67
CA ASP A 51 -4.87 -4.10 -0.84
C ASP A 51 -5.00 -3.32 0.48
N PHE A 52 -3.91 -3.26 1.25
CA PHE A 52 -3.87 -2.64 2.57
C PHE A 52 -3.42 -1.18 2.47
N GLY A 53 -4.29 -0.26 2.88
CA GLY A 53 -4.16 1.18 2.63
C GLY A 53 -4.51 1.51 1.17
N ALA A 54 -5.61 0.96 0.68
CA ALA A 54 -5.98 1.00 -0.73
C ALA A 54 -6.28 2.42 -1.26
N GLY A 55 -6.56 3.38 -0.39
CA GLY A 55 -6.96 4.72 -0.78
C GLY A 55 -8.18 4.70 -1.70
N THR A 56 -8.09 5.41 -2.81
CA THR A 56 -9.13 5.43 -3.86
C THR A 56 -9.08 4.21 -4.78
N GLY A 57 -8.23 3.19 -4.49
CA GLY A 57 -8.16 1.93 -5.20
C GLY A 57 -7.43 1.96 -6.54
N LEU A 58 -6.50 2.87 -6.75
CA LEU A 58 -5.71 2.91 -8.00
C LEU A 58 -4.93 1.61 -8.25
N VAL A 59 -4.30 1.06 -7.20
CA VAL A 59 -3.56 -0.21 -7.28
C VAL A 59 -4.55 -1.38 -7.36
N SER A 60 -5.58 -1.40 -6.52
CA SER A 60 -6.64 -2.43 -6.54
C SER A 60 -7.24 -2.59 -7.94
N LEU A 61 -7.70 -1.51 -8.56
CA LEU A 61 -8.29 -1.54 -9.90
C LEU A 61 -7.29 -1.96 -10.98
N GLY A 62 -6.02 -1.60 -10.81
CA GLY A 62 -4.96 -2.00 -11.73
C GLY A 62 -4.61 -3.49 -11.64
N LEU A 63 -4.72 -4.10 -10.46
CA LEU A 63 -4.46 -5.53 -10.23
C LEU A 63 -5.66 -6.41 -10.58
N LEU A 64 -6.86 -5.86 -10.58
CA LEU A 64 -8.11 -6.61 -10.74
C LEU A 64 -8.16 -7.53 -11.98
N PRO A 65 -7.59 -7.17 -13.14
CA PRO A 65 -7.53 -8.07 -14.29
C PRO A 65 -6.63 -9.30 -14.10
N GLU A 66 -5.76 -9.30 -13.08
CA GLU A 66 -4.72 -10.32 -12.86
C GLU A 66 -5.06 -11.28 -11.72
N VAL A 67 -6.06 -10.93 -10.89
CA VAL A 67 -6.45 -11.71 -9.70
C VAL A 67 -7.96 -11.97 -9.69
N GLY A 68 -8.41 -12.95 -8.92
CA GLY A 68 -9.82 -13.35 -8.92
C GLY A 68 -10.72 -12.43 -8.10
N ASP A 69 -10.21 -11.96 -6.97
CA ASP A 69 -10.95 -11.14 -6.01
C ASP A 69 -10.03 -10.21 -5.26
N ILE A 70 -10.49 -9.00 -4.94
CA ILE A 70 -9.73 -8.02 -4.16
C ILE A 70 -10.57 -7.51 -2.99
N THR A 71 -10.00 -7.52 -1.79
CA THR A 71 -10.47 -6.78 -0.62
C THR A 71 -9.61 -5.55 -0.41
N ALA A 72 -10.14 -4.38 -0.70
CA ALA A 72 -9.50 -3.09 -0.46
C ALA A 72 -9.74 -2.65 0.98
N VAL A 73 -8.69 -2.65 1.79
CA VAL A 73 -8.71 -2.27 3.21
C VAL A 73 -8.20 -0.84 3.35
N GLU A 74 -9.00 0.04 3.97
CA GLU A 74 -8.66 1.45 4.11
C GLU A 74 -9.30 2.04 5.37
N ALA A 75 -8.62 2.96 6.03
CA ALA A 75 -9.10 3.64 7.23
C ALA A 75 -9.99 4.86 6.90
N SER A 76 -9.67 5.58 5.81
CA SER A 76 -10.44 6.74 5.37
C SER A 76 -11.77 6.34 4.74
N GLY A 77 -12.86 6.82 5.32
CA GLY A 77 -14.21 6.57 4.79
C GLY A 77 -14.45 7.24 3.44
N GLU A 78 -13.90 8.44 3.23
CA GLU A 78 -14.04 9.17 1.98
C GLU A 78 -13.22 8.55 0.83
N MET A 79 -12.02 8.02 1.11
CA MET A 79 -11.27 7.23 0.13
C MET A 79 -12.07 6.01 -0.33
N LEU A 80 -12.64 5.25 0.62
CA LEU A 80 -13.50 4.10 0.30
C LEU A 80 -14.76 4.49 -0.45
N ARG A 81 -15.36 5.65 -0.15
CA ARG A 81 -16.52 6.16 -0.89
C ARG A 81 -16.17 6.39 -2.36
N VAL A 82 -15.04 7.07 -2.64
CA VAL A 82 -14.54 7.29 -4.02
C VAL A 82 -14.27 5.96 -4.72
N LEU A 83 -13.67 4.99 -4.03
CA LEU A 83 -13.45 3.64 -4.59
C LEU A 83 -14.77 2.94 -4.92
N ALA A 84 -15.76 2.97 -4.02
CA ALA A 84 -17.06 2.34 -4.23
C ALA A 84 -17.83 2.94 -5.42
N GLU A 85 -17.72 4.25 -5.62
CA GLU A 85 -18.27 4.92 -6.80
C GLU A 85 -17.63 4.42 -8.09
N LYS A 86 -16.29 4.27 -8.11
CA LYS A 86 -15.57 3.70 -9.27
C LYS A 86 -15.95 2.26 -9.54
N VAL A 87 -16.02 1.42 -8.51
CA VAL A 87 -16.47 0.01 -8.61
C VAL A 87 -17.85 -0.06 -9.23
N THR A 88 -18.79 0.77 -8.77
CA THR A 88 -20.14 0.84 -9.31
C THR A 88 -20.16 1.31 -10.76
N ALA A 89 -19.44 2.37 -11.08
CA ALA A 89 -19.40 2.94 -12.44
C ALA A 89 -18.76 1.98 -13.47
N LEU A 90 -17.79 1.15 -13.04
CA LEU A 90 -17.12 0.17 -13.87
C LEU A 90 -17.89 -1.17 -13.94
N GLY A 91 -18.94 -1.36 -13.14
CA GLY A 91 -19.69 -2.62 -13.07
C GLY A 91 -18.87 -3.79 -12.53
N VAL A 92 -17.88 -3.50 -11.68
CA VAL A 92 -16.98 -4.50 -11.08
C VAL A 92 -17.67 -5.18 -9.92
N SER A 93 -17.62 -6.52 -9.85
CA SER A 93 -18.27 -7.31 -8.81
C SER A 93 -17.29 -8.07 -7.89
N ASN A 94 -16.02 -8.12 -8.26
CA ASN A 94 -14.96 -8.85 -7.55
C ASN A 94 -13.93 -7.89 -6.88
N LEU A 95 -14.37 -6.69 -6.51
CA LEU A 95 -13.63 -5.79 -5.65
C LEU A 95 -14.54 -5.34 -4.50
N HIS A 96 -14.11 -5.64 -3.28
CA HIS A 96 -14.84 -5.37 -2.04
C HIS A 96 -14.09 -4.35 -1.20
N THR A 97 -14.80 -3.53 -0.48
CA THR A 97 -14.22 -2.53 0.42
C THR A 97 -14.39 -2.95 1.87
N LEU A 98 -13.35 -2.77 2.68
CA LEU A 98 -13.37 -3.01 4.12
C LEU A 98 -12.77 -1.80 4.84
N LYS A 99 -13.61 -1.09 5.60
CA LYS A 99 -13.10 -0.04 6.49
C LYS A 99 -12.46 -0.69 7.71
N CYS A 100 -11.16 -0.46 7.89
CA CYS A 100 -10.40 -1.01 9.01
C CYS A 100 -9.24 -0.09 9.36
N GLU A 101 -9.12 0.26 10.63
CA GLU A 101 -7.94 0.91 11.18
C GLU A 101 -6.97 -0.15 11.73
N VAL A 102 -5.68 0.16 11.67
CA VAL A 102 -4.63 -0.75 12.17
C VAL A 102 -4.84 -0.99 13.67
N GLY A 103 -5.05 -2.25 14.04
CA GLY A 103 -5.21 -2.68 15.43
C GLY A 103 -6.64 -2.69 15.96
N GLU A 104 -7.63 -2.17 15.23
CA GLU A 104 -9.03 -2.12 15.70
C GLU A 104 -9.85 -3.37 15.38
N ALA A 105 -9.61 -4.01 14.26
CA ALA A 105 -10.37 -5.20 13.86
C ALA A 105 -9.47 -6.36 13.51
N ALA A 106 -9.92 -7.57 13.82
CA ALA A 106 -9.27 -8.78 13.34
C ALA A 106 -9.52 -8.94 11.84
N LEU A 107 -8.47 -8.85 11.05
CA LEU A 107 -8.54 -9.16 9.62
C LEU A 107 -8.87 -10.66 9.41
N PRO A 108 -9.55 -11.02 8.30
CA PRO A 108 -9.81 -12.42 7.97
C PRO A 108 -8.53 -13.25 7.93
N ARG A 109 -8.53 -14.42 8.55
CA ARG A 109 -7.36 -15.29 8.63
C ARG A 109 -7.31 -16.29 7.49
N SER A 110 -6.12 -16.53 6.93
CA SER A 110 -5.86 -17.53 5.88
C SER A 110 -6.83 -17.42 4.69
N CYS A 111 -7.15 -16.19 4.30
CA CYS A 111 -8.10 -15.89 3.23
C CYS A 111 -7.44 -15.39 1.95
N PHE A 112 -6.22 -14.85 2.05
CA PHE A 112 -5.58 -14.19 0.92
C PHE A 112 -4.35 -14.95 0.41
N ASP A 113 -4.17 -14.91 -0.91
CA ASP A 113 -3.01 -15.43 -1.62
C ASP A 113 -1.96 -14.32 -1.84
N LEU A 114 -2.42 -13.06 -1.78
CA LEU A 114 -1.59 -11.87 -1.96
C LEU A 114 -2.05 -10.76 -1.01
N ILE A 115 -1.11 -10.10 -0.36
CA ILE A 115 -1.32 -8.80 0.28
C ILE A 115 -0.43 -7.79 -0.43
N VAL A 116 -1.01 -6.66 -0.85
CA VAL A 116 -0.29 -5.52 -1.41
C VAL A 116 -0.46 -4.34 -0.46
N SER A 117 0.58 -3.54 -0.30
CA SER A 117 0.51 -2.24 0.35
C SER A 117 1.44 -1.26 -0.37
N SER A 118 0.92 -0.10 -0.74
CA SER A 118 1.65 0.86 -1.55
C SER A 118 1.57 2.27 -0.96
N MET A 119 2.73 2.85 -0.62
CA MET A 119 2.85 4.19 -0.05
C MET A 119 2.08 4.37 1.28
N VAL A 120 2.16 3.35 2.14
CA VAL A 120 1.47 3.28 3.43
C VAL A 120 2.45 3.20 4.60
N LEU A 121 3.55 2.46 4.43
CA LEU A 121 4.45 2.14 5.55
C LEU A 121 4.99 3.39 6.24
N HIS A 122 5.30 4.44 5.47
CA HIS A 122 5.84 5.69 6.03
C HIS A 122 4.82 6.47 6.90
N HIS A 123 3.54 6.09 6.83
CA HIS A 123 2.48 6.59 7.72
C HIS A 123 2.26 5.73 8.98
N LEU A 124 2.98 4.62 9.12
CA LEU A 124 2.82 3.68 10.22
C LEU A 124 3.95 3.87 11.25
N PRO A 125 3.66 4.15 12.52
CA PRO A 125 4.70 4.33 13.53
C PRO A 125 5.44 3.02 13.87
N ASP A 126 4.75 1.88 13.79
CA ASP A 126 5.30 0.54 14.04
C ASP A 126 4.96 -0.41 12.88
N VAL A 127 5.85 -0.45 11.90
CA VAL A 127 5.70 -1.28 10.71
C VAL A 127 5.72 -2.77 11.06
N VAL A 128 6.58 -3.19 11.99
CA VAL A 128 6.72 -4.60 12.38
C VAL A 128 5.42 -5.12 13.02
N MET A 129 4.81 -4.33 13.88
CA MET A 129 3.50 -4.68 14.48
C MET A 129 2.45 -4.88 13.39
N VAL A 130 2.39 -4.00 12.40
CA VAL A 130 1.44 -4.13 11.28
C VAL A 130 1.72 -5.37 10.44
N LEU A 131 2.97 -5.66 10.11
CA LEU A 131 3.34 -6.86 9.38
C LEU A 131 2.95 -8.14 10.13
N LYS A 132 3.17 -8.19 11.47
CA LYS A 132 2.72 -9.28 12.34
C LYS A 132 1.19 -9.40 12.37
N HIS A 133 0.46 -8.29 12.22
CA HIS A 133 -1.00 -8.29 12.14
C HIS A 133 -1.53 -8.77 10.78
N LEU A 134 -0.85 -8.41 9.68
CA LEU A 134 -1.21 -8.82 8.32
C LEU A 134 -0.89 -10.30 8.04
N ARG A 135 0.23 -10.80 8.56
CA ARG A 135 0.73 -12.16 8.27
C ARG A 135 -0.33 -13.28 8.42
N PRO A 136 -1.15 -13.32 9.51
CA PRO A 136 -2.16 -14.36 9.67
C PRO A 136 -3.29 -14.36 8.63
N SER A 137 -3.45 -13.28 7.87
CA SER A 137 -4.46 -13.17 6.82
C SER A 137 -4.05 -13.89 5.53
N LEU A 138 -2.75 -14.11 5.33
CA LEU A 138 -2.24 -14.89 4.22
C LEU A 138 -2.39 -16.40 4.44
N ARG A 139 -2.69 -17.09 3.36
CA ARG A 139 -2.53 -18.54 3.26
C ARG A 139 -1.05 -18.91 3.30
N THR A 140 -0.74 -20.14 3.71
CA THR A 140 0.62 -20.69 3.60
C THR A 140 1.10 -20.58 2.16
N GLY A 141 2.31 -20.05 1.97
CA GLY A 141 2.88 -19.79 0.66
C GLY A 141 2.33 -18.56 -0.08
N GLY A 142 1.40 -17.82 0.54
CA GLY A 142 0.91 -16.55 -0.01
C GLY A 142 2.01 -15.47 -0.06
N TRP A 143 1.79 -14.44 -0.86
CA TRP A 143 2.75 -13.37 -1.09
C TRP A 143 2.37 -12.09 -0.33
N ILE A 144 3.37 -11.35 0.10
CA ILE A 144 3.22 -9.94 0.47
C ILE A 144 4.10 -9.09 -0.47
N ALA A 145 3.56 -7.95 -0.92
CA ALA A 145 4.20 -6.98 -1.79
C ALA A 145 4.10 -5.59 -1.14
N LEU A 146 5.22 -5.07 -0.68
CA LEU A 146 5.33 -3.77 -0.02
C LEU A 146 6.03 -2.78 -0.94
N VAL A 147 5.37 -1.66 -1.22
CA VAL A 147 5.91 -0.59 -2.06
C VAL A 147 5.96 0.70 -1.25
N ASP A 148 7.15 1.30 -1.16
CA ASP A 148 7.32 2.58 -0.47
C ASP A 148 8.60 3.29 -0.94
N LEU A 149 8.90 4.45 -0.39
CA LEU A 149 10.06 5.25 -0.69
C LEU A 149 11.35 4.59 -0.18
N ASP A 150 12.39 4.57 -1.00
CA ASP A 150 13.76 4.43 -0.48
C ASP A 150 14.06 5.60 0.47
N THR A 151 15.02 5.43 1.38
CA THR A 151 15.46 6.48 2.32
C THR A 151 15.68 7.81 1.60
N GLU A 152 15.08 8.86 2.13
CA GLU A 152 15.18 10.22 1.58
C GLU A 152 15.43 11.23 2.71
N ASP A 153 15.71 12.48 2.37
CA ASP A 153 16.18 13.52 3.28
C ASP A 153 15.06 14.34 3.97
N GLY A 154 13.84 13.83 4.00
CA GLY A 154 12.65 14.51 4.57
C GLY A 154 12.01 15.52 3.63
N THR A 155 12.44 15.58 2.38
CA THR A 155 11.94 16.57 1.41
C THR A 155 10.86 16.03 0.48
N PHE A 156 10.53 14.74 0.57
CA PHE A 156 9.45 14.17 -0.23
C PHE A 156 8.09 14.72 0.16
N HIS A 157 7.79 14.89 1.43
CA HIS A 157 6.52 15.43 1.89
C HIS A 157 6.65 16.92 2.22
N SER A 158 5.86 17.78 1.58
CA SER A 158 5.81 19.22 1.90
C SER A 158 5.18 19.50 3.26
N ASP A 159 4.34 18.59 3.75
CA ASP A 159 3.73 18.61 5.08
C ASP A 159 4.10 17.30 5.78
N PRO A 160 4.91 17.35 6.86
CA PRO A 160 5.37 16.17 7.58
C PRO A 160 4.34 15.56 8.53
N THR A 161 3.16 16.16 8.68
CA THR A 161 2.12 15.65 9.58
C THR A 161 1.71 14.23 9.19
N GLY A 162 1.74 13.29 10.13
CA GLY A 162 1.42 11.88 9.89
C GLY A 162 2.47 11.11 9.09
N ILE A 163 3.69 11.68 8.95
CA ILE A 163 4.85 10.99 8.37
C ILE A 163 5.75 10.58 9.53
N TYR A 164 5.95 9.27 9.69
CA TYR A 164 6.79 8.70 10.74
C TYR A 164 8.17 8.29 10.23
N HIS A 165 8.28 8.03 8.91
CA HIS A 165 9.51 7.58 8.29
C HIS A 165 9.77 8.36 6.99
N HIS A 166 11.01 8.79 6.80
CA HIS A 166 11.48 9.42 5.56
C HIS A 166 12.04 8.34 4.61
N GLY A 167 11.14 7.42 4.18
CA GLY A 167 11.52 6.25 3.41
C GLY A 167 12.28 5.20 4.23
N PHE A 168 12.74 4.15 3.57
CA PHE A 168 13.31 2.97 4.23
C PHE A 168 14.51 2.42 3.47
N GLU A 169 15.48 1.92 4.20
CA GLU A 169 16.48 1.00 3.67
C GLU A 169 15.80 -0.33 3.34
N ARG A 170 15.89 -0.79 2.10
CA ARG A 170 15.23 -2.03 1.63
C ARG A 170 15.61 -3.26 2.46
N ALA A 171 16.87 -3.34 2.88
CA ALA A 171 17.35 -4.41 3.74
C ALA A 171 16.65 -4.42 5.11
N THR A 172 16.36 -3.24 5.67
CA THR A 172 15.61 -3.11 6.93
C THR A 172 14.19 -3.63 6.77
N VAL A 173 13.51 -3.31 5.66
CA VAL A 173 12.15 -3.84 5.39
C VAL A 173 12.17 -5.36 5.23
N CYS A 174 13.20 -5.93 4.57
CA CYS A 174 13.38 -7.39 4.50
C CYS A 174 13.54 -8.01 5.90
N CYS A 175 14.38 -7.43 6.76
CA CYS A 175 14.55 -7.92 8.14
C CYS A 175 13.25 -7.85 8.95
N TRP A 176 12.45 -6.80 8.79
CA TRP A 176 11.14 -6.68 9.44
C TRP A 176 10.15 -7.74 8.98
N LEU A 177 10.16 -8.07 7.69
CA LEU A 177 9.36 -9.17 7.16
C LEU A 177 9.79 -10.52 7.76
N GLU A 178 11.09 -10.78 7.85
CA GLU A 178 11.63 -11.98 8.48
C GLU A 178 11.24 -12.05 9.98
N GLU A 179 11.36 -10.95 10.71
CA GLU A 179 10.91 -10.85 12.11
C GLU A 179 9.39 -11.11 12.24
N ALA A 180 8.60 -10.70 11.27
CA ALA A 180 7.16 -10.96 11.21
C ALA A 180 6.80 -12.39 10.77
N GLY A 181 7.80 -13.25 10.48
CA GLY A 181 7.61 -14.65 10.11
C GLY A 181 7.39 -14.90 8.62
N PHE A 182 7.83 -13.99 7.77
CA PHE A 182 7.89 -14.19 6.33
C PHE A 182 9.25 -14.80 5.92
N THR A 183 9.30 -15.38 4.74
CA THR A 183 10.48 -15.99 4.12
C THR A 183 10.64 -15.51 2.68
N ASP A 184 11.73 -15.90 2.02
CA ASP A 184 11.98 -15.63 0.60
C ASP A 184 11.86 -14.13 0.26
N THR A 185 12.47 -13.28 1.10
CA THR A 185 12.47 -11.83 0.90
C THR A 185 13.28 -11.46 -0.35
N GLY A 186 12.72 -10.52 -1.12
CA GLY A 186 13.39 -9.96 -2.29
C GLY A 186 13.05 -8.50 -2.47
N SER A 187 13.98 -7.72 -3.03
CA SER A 187 13.75 -6.30 -3.26
C SER A 187 14.19 -5.85 -4.65
N ARG A 188 13.49 -4.85 -5.20
CA ARG A 188 13.83 -4.19 -6.46
C ARG A 188 13.33 -2.75 -6.47
N GLU A 189 13.81 -1.96 -7.42
CA GLU A 189 13.19 -0.67 -7.71
C GLU A 189 11.89 -0.90 -8.48
N ALA A 190 10.80 -0.21 -8.05
CA ALA A 190 9.50 -0.25 -8.70
C ALA A 190 9.30 0.98 -9.59
N TYR A 191 9.73 2.15 -9.13
CA TYR A 191 9.49 3.42 -9.82
C TYR A 191 10.47 4.50 -9.35
N ARG A 192 10.52 5.62 -10.07
CA ARG A 192 11.21 6.85 -9.67
C ARG A 192 10.26 8.02 -9.78
N ILE A 193 9.97 8.67 -8.68
CA ILE A 193 9.19 9.90 -8.66
C ILE A 193 10.13 11.07 -8.84
N THR A 194 9.94 11.87 -9.90
CA THR A 194 10.68 13.12 -10.08
C THR A 194 9.75 14.29 -9.90
N ARG A 195 10.13 15.25 -9.04
CA ARG A 195 9.36 16.45 -8.76
C ARG A 195 10.30 17.60 -8.36
N PRO A 196 9.85 18.87 -8.44
CA PRO A 196 10.63 19.98 -7.94
C PRO A 196 10.90 19.85 -6.44
N GLY A 197 12.15 20.05 -6.03
CA GLY A 197 12.53 20.24 -4.63
C GLY A 197 12.15 21.62 -4.11
N LEU A 198 12.44 21.89 -2.83
CA LEU A 198 12.19 23.18 -2.20
C LEU A 198 12.96 24.34 -2.88
N ASP A 199 14.06 24.05 -3.49
CA ASP A 199 14.92 24.97 -4.27
C ASP A 199 14.50 25.10 -5.75
N GLY A 200 13.41 24.42 -6.15
CA GLY A 200 12.94 24.35 -7.52
C GLY A 200 13.72 23.42 -8.45
N ALA A 201 14.83 22.84 -7.99
CA ALA A 201 15.59 21.87 -8.77
C ALA A 201 14.84 20.52 -8.82
N PRO A 202 14.91 19.78 -9.93
CA PRO A 202 14.29 18.47 -9.98
C PRO A 202 14.99 17.50 -9.02
N ARG A 203 14.22 16.85 -8.16
CA ARG A 203 14.66 15.79 -7.27
C ARG A 203 14.00 14.48 -7.64
N THR A 204 14.73 13.38 -7.49
CA THR A 204 14.26 12.05 -7.80
C THR A 204 14.24 11.20 -6.53
N TYR A 205 13.09 10.60 -6.26
CA TYR A 205 12.83 9.75 -5.10
C TYR A 205 12.54 8.33 -5.62
N PRO A 206 13.48 7.40 -5.43
CA PRO A 206 13.23 6.01 -5.80
C PRO A 206 12.14 5.39 -4.92
N VAL A 207 11.35 4.52 -5.53
CA VAL A 207 10.31 3.73 -4.88
C VAL A 207 10.67 2.27 -5.05
N PHE A 208 10.73 1.54 -3.95
CA PHE A 208 11.03 0.11 -3.97
C PHE A 208 9.78 -0.75 -4.05
N LEU A 209 9.96 -1.98 -4.47
CA LEU A 209 9.09 -3.12 -4.20
C LEU A 209 9.89 -4.14 -3.40
N VAL A 210 9.40 -4.49 -2.22
CA VAL A 210 9.88 -5.63 -1.43
C VAL A 210 8.80 -6.69 -1.43
N THR A 211 9.18 -7.94 -1.70
CA THR A 211 8.28 -9.09 -1.71
C THR A 211 8.76 -10.15 -0.73
N ALA A 212 7.83 -10.90 -0.14
CA ALA A 212 8.14 -12.05 0.70
C ALA A 212 7.00 -13.08 0.66
N ARG A 213 7.23 -14.25 1.24
CA ARG A 213 6.25 -15.34 1.33
C ARG A 213 5.85 -15.62 2.77
N ALA A 214 4.58 -15.98 2.95
CA ALA A 214 4.10 -16.54 4.20
C ALA A 214 4.53 -18.01 4.29
N GLY A 215 5.48 -18.32 5.19
CA GLY A 215 5.90 -19.68 5.49
C GLY A 215 4.84 -20.51 6.20
#